data_e974628598ee9a8e899557be7b44f8a7
#
_entry.id   e974628598ee9a8e899557be7b44f8a7
#
_cell.length_a   1.000
_cell.length_b   1.000
_cell.length_c   1.000
_cell.angle_alpha   90.00
_cell.angle_beta   90.00
_cell.angle_gamma   90.00
#
_symmetry.space_group_name_H-M   'P 1'
#
loop_
_entity.id
_entity.type
_entity.pdbx_description
1 polymer ?
#
loop_
_entity_poly.entity_id
_entity_poly.type
_entity_poly.pdbx_seq_one_letter_code
_entity_poly.pdbx_strand_id
1 'polypeptide(L)'
;VSVPFRDTAEIIFRAIAGWEQPSGSAVAIILYTRLPRVLCVALVGAMLALGGCAMQGLLRNPLADGSTLGVSSGASLGAALAILSGVSIPFLPFGGTAGAAMLSAFLSLVVLLALAFALDHSLATNTLILLGVVFSMFVSALLSLLITFSGDKLRAITFWTMGNLSSASYQNALTLLATLLLCGGIILTQARALNAMSMGEEYALHVGVSVRRVKLTVMICVSAMIGMSVSVGGGIG
;
A
#
# COMPACT_ATOMS: atom_id res chain seq x y z
N VAL A 1 9.40 14.08 -24.88
CA VAL A 1 9.66 15.52 -24.96
C VAL A 1 10.49 15.91 -23.74
N SER A 2 11.72 16.41 -23.97
CA SER A 2 12.56 16.98 -22.91
C SER A 2 12.08 18.43 -22.66
N VAL A 3 11.65 18.73 -21.44
CA VAL A 3 11.29 20.08 -21.02
C VAL A 3 12.41 20.57 -20.08
N PRO A 4 13.02 21.74 -20.35
CA PRO A 4 14.04 22.32 -19.49
C PRO A 4 13.55 22.50 -18.04
N PHE A 5 14.45 22.38 -17.07
CA PHE A 5 14.11 22.53 -15.65
C PHE A 5 13.48 23.89 -15.35
N ARG A 6 14.01 24.96 -15.96
CA ARG A 6 13.49 26.33 -15.80
C ARG A 6 12.03 26.44 -16.20
N ASP A 7 11.67 25.89 -17.38
CA ASP A 7 10.29 25.92 -17.89
C ASP A 7 9.37 25.09 -17.03
N THR A 8 9.86 23.93 -16.53
CA THR A 8 9.11 23.09 -15.59
C THR A 8 8.81 23.83 -14.29
N ALA A 9 9.81 24.49 -13.71
CA ALA A 9 9.65 25.27 -12.48
C ALA A 9 8.69 26.46 -12.68
N GLU A 10 8.80 27.17 -13.81
CA GLU A 10 7.89 28.28 -14.15
C GLU A 10 6.44 27.81 -14.29
N ILE A 11 6.19 26.71 -15.00
CA ILE A 11 4.83 26.13 -15.17
C ILE A 11 4.23 25.78 -13.82
N ILE A 12 4.99 25.10 -12.95
CA ILE A 12 4.52 24.70 -11.61
C ILE A 12 4.22 25.93 -10.75
N PHE A 13 5.13 26.92 -10.75
CA PHE A 13 4.96 28.15 -9.99
C PHE A 13 3.73 28.93 -10.44
N ARG A 14 3.53 29.10 -11.76
CA ARG A 14 2.34 29.76 -12.33
C ARG A 14 1.06 29.01 -11.97
N ALA A 15 1.08 27.66 -11.97
CA ALA A 15 -0.08 26.86 -11.58
C ALA A 15 -0.46 27.08 -10.10
N ILE A 16 0.53 27.15 -9.20
CA ILE A 16 0.31 27.41 -7.77
C ILE A 16 -0.18 28.85 -7.54
N ALA A 17 0.38 29.82 -8.27
CA ALA A 17 0.04 31.24 -8.16
C ALA A 17 -1.28 31.62 -8.84
N GLY A 18 -1.90 30.69 -9.58
CA GLY A 18 -3.13 30.97 -10.34
C GLY A 18 -2.93 31.88 -11.55
N TRP A 19 -1.69 31.98 -12.07
CA TRP A 19 -1.36 32.82 -13.23
C TRP A 19 -1.65 32.09 -14.54
N GLU A 20 -1.84 32.87 -15.61
CA GLU A 20 -2.03 32.31 -16.95
C GLU A 20 -0.85 31.43 -17.36
N GLN A 21 -1.19 30.24 -17.87
CA GLN A 21 -0.19 29.28 -18.32
C GLN A 21 0.34 29.64 -19.73
N PRO A 22 1.62 29.35 -20.00
CA PRO A 22 2.15 29.46 -21.37
C PRO A 22 1.37 28.54 -22.31
N SER A 23 1.16 28.96 -23.55
CA SER A 23 0.57 28.11 -24.56
C SER A 23 1.56 27.02 -24.98
N GLY A 24 1.17 25.75 -24.91
CA GLY A 24 2.02 24.66 -25.40
C GLY A 24 1.74 23.29 -24.78
N SER A 25 2.15 22.24 -25.49
CA SER A 25 2.03 20.85 -25.05
C SER A 25 2.82 20.53 -23.76
N ALA A 26 3.87 21.32 -23.47
CA ALA A 26 4.69 21.16 -22.27
C ALA A 26 3.87 21.34 -20.99
N VAL A 27 2.94 22.31 -20.95
CA VAL A 27 2.06 22.56 -19.81
C VAL A 27 1.19 21.34 -19.52
N ALA A 28 0.55 20.78 -20.56
CA ALA A 28 -0.29 19.61 -20.43
C ALA A 28 0.50 18.40 -19.93
N ILE A 29 1.70 18.16 -20.45
CA ILE A 29 2.58 17.06 -20.04
C ILE A 29 3.00 17.23 -18.57
N ILE A 30 3.37 18.43 -18.16
CA ILE A 30 3.85 18.67 -16.80
C ILE A 30 2.70 18.57 -15.80
N LEU A 31 1.60 19.31 -16.01
CA LEU A 31 0.55 19.42 -15.03
C LEU A 31 -0.36 18.18 -14.98
N TYR A 32 -0.66 17.55 -16.14
CA TYR A 32 -1.63 16.43 -16.14
C TYR A 32 -1.01 15.05 -16.20
N THR A 33 0.31 14.95 -16.47
CA THR A 33 0.96 13.64 -16.56
C THR A 33 2.10 13.50 -15.54
N ARG A 34 3.07 14.44 -15.55
CA ARG A 34 4.28 14.29 -14.73
C ARG A 34 4.03 14.64 -13.26
N LEU A 35 3.38 15.74 -12.99
CA LEU A 35 3.19 16.22 -11.62
C LEU A 35 2.33 15.26 -10.79
N PRO A 36 1.14 14.79 -11.24
CA PRO A 36 0.37 13.78 -10.51
C PRO A 36 1.17 12.50 -10.26
N ARG A 37 1.95 12.06 -11.25
CA ARG A 37 2.78 10.86 -11.11
C ARG A 37 3.85 11.03 -10.03
N VAL A 38 4.57 12.16 -10.02
CA VAL A 38 5.60 12.45 -9.01
C VAL A 38 4.99 12.52 -7.62
N LEU A 39 3.83 13.17 -7.47
CA LEU A 39 3.10 13.23 -6.20
C LEU A 39 2.70 11.83 -5.72
N CYS A 40 2.13 11.00 -6.60
CA CYS A 40 1.78 9.62 -6.22
C CYS A 40 3.01 8.80 -5.83
N VAL A 41 4.14 8.89 -6.57
CA VAL A 41 5.39 8.20 -6.22
C VAL A 41 5.90 8.62 -4.85
N ALA A 42 5.92 9.94 -4.58
CA ALA A 42 6.37 10.46 -3.29
C ALA A 42 5.47 9.98 -2.13
N LEU A 43 4.14 10.01 -2.31
CA LEU A 43 3.18 9.57 -1.31
C LEU A 43 3.26 8.06 -1.06
N VAL A 44 3.33 7.24 -2.12
CA VAL A 44 3.52 5.79 -2.01
C VAL A 44 4.83 5.49 -1.27
N GLY A 45 5.93 6.14 -1.64
CA GLY A 45 7.22 5.98 -0.94
C GLY A 45 7.13 6.34 0.55
N ALA A 46 6.45 7.45 0.89
CA ALA A 46 6.25 7.85 2.27
C ALA A 46 5.40 6.83 3.06
N MET A 47 4.34 6.30 2.44
CA MET A 47 3.47 5.28 3.07
C MET A 47 4.22 3.97 3.31
N LEU A 48 5.02 3.52 2.34
CA LEU A 48 5.82 2.31 2.47
C LEU A 48 6.93 2.49 3.52
N ALA A 49 7.59 3.63 3.54
CA ALA A 49 8.64 3.93 4.53
C ALA A 49 8.09 3.98 5.96
N LEU A 50 6.98 4.69 6.16
CA LEU A 50 6.33 4.79 7.48
C LEU A 50 5.77 3.43 7.92
N GLY A 51 5.12 2.69 7.01
CA GLY A 51 4.61 1.35 7.26
C GLY A 51 5.73 0.37 7.61
N GLY A 52 6.81 0.38 6.84
CA GLY A 52 7.99 -0.46 7.10
C GLY A 52 8.61 -0.15 8.47
N CYS A 53 8.84 1.12 8.77
CA CYS A 53 9.37 1.54 10.07
C CYS A 53 8.47 1.08 11.24
N ALA A 54 7.15 1.22 11.11
CA ALA A 54 6.19 0.78 12.11
C ALA A 54 6.21 -0.76 12.29
N MET A 55 6.31 -1.51 11.19
CA MET A 55 6.38 -2.98 11.23
C MET A 55 7.69 -3.49 11.83
N GLN A 56 8.81 -2.84 11.53
CA GLN A 56 10.11 -3.16 12.14
C GLN A 56 10.07 -3.00 13.66
N GLY A 57 9.50 -1.88 14.15
CA GLY A 57 9.31 -1.66 15.58
C GLY A 57 8.35 -2.65 16.22
N LEU A 58 7.23 -2.94 15.55
CA LEU A 58 6.19 -3.86 16.02
C LEU A 58 6.69 -5.30 16.14
N LEU A 59 7.37 -5.78 15.10
CA LEU A 59 7.82 -7.17 15.00
C LEU A 59 9.24 -7.37 15.56
N ARG A 60 9.91 -6.31 15.99
CA ARG A 60 11.31 -6.31 16.46
C ARG A 60 12.23 -7.02 15.48
N ASN A 61 11.98 -6.82 14.20
CA ASN A 61 12.73 -7.43 13.12
C ASN A 61 13.08 -6.35 12.09
N PRO A 62 14.37 -6.02 11.90
CA PRO A 62 14.80 -5.00 10.93
C PRO A 62 14.51 -5.38 9.47
N LEU A 63 14.21 -6.66 9.21
CA LEU A 63 13.82 -7.16 7.88
C LEU A 63 12.31 -7.14 7.66
N ALA A 64 11.52 -6.77 8.67
CA ALA A 64 10.09 -6.68 8.52
C ALA A 64 9.72 -5.47 7.67
N ASP A 65 8.74 -5.67 6.82
CA ASP A 65 8.11 -4.64 6.01
C ASP A 65 6.59 -4.82 6.02
N GLY A 66 5.89 -3.97 5.32
CA GLY A 66 4.45 -4.08 5.24
C GLY A 66 3.95 -5.27 4.43
N SER A 67 4.77 -5.85 3.54
CA SER A 67 4.42 -7.05 2.76
C SER A 67 4.45 -8.32 3.61
N THR A 68 5.15 -8.30 4.75
CA THR A 68 5.27 -9.41 5.70
C THR A 68 3.91 -9.95 6.17
N LEU A 69 2.85 -9.11 6.12
CA LEU A 69 1.48 -9.53 6.47
C LEU A 69 0.69 -10.16 5.31
N GLY A 70 1.32 -10.35 4.14
CA GLY A 70 0.64 -10.92 2.96
C GLY A 70 -0.39 -10.00 2.28
N VAL A 71 -0.45 -8.74 2.68
CA VAL A 71 -1.42 -7.76 2.16
C VAL A 71 -1.17 -7.47 0.67
N SER A 72 0.10 -7.30 0.28
CA SER A 72 0.50 -7.06 -1.12
C SER A 72 0.19 -8.26 -2.01
N SER A 73 0.49 -9.48 -1.53
CA SER A 73 0.15 -10.73 -2.26
C SER A 73 -1.37 -10.88 -2.45
N GLY A 74 -2.14 -10.60 -1.40
CA GLY A 74 -3.60 -10.61 -1.47
C GLY A 74 -4.16 -9.57 -2.42
N ALA A 75 -3.61 -8.36 -2.45
CA ALA A 75 -3.98 -7.32 -3.41
C ALA A 75 -3.73 -7.80 -4.85
N SER A 76 -2.58 -8.41 -5.10
CA SER A 76 -2.21 -8.95 -6.42
C SER A 76 -3.15 -10.09 -6.86
N LEU A 77 -3.53 -10.97 -5.95
CA LEU A 77 -4.51 -12.02 -6.22
C LEU A 77 -5.88 -11.43 -6.59
N GLY A 78 -6.36 -10.45 -5.83
CA GLY A 78 -7.63 -9.78 -6.10
C GLY A 78 -7.65 -9.05 -7.43
N ALA A 79 -6.56 -8.38 -7.78
CA ALA A 79 -6.42 -7.74 -9.09
C ALA A 79 -6.43 -8.76 -10.23
N ALA A 80 -5.70 -9.87 -10.07
CA ALA A 80 -5.68 -10.94 -11.07
C ALA A 80 -7.07 -11.55 -11.28
N LEU A 81 -7.80 -11.81 -10.20
CA LEU A 81 -9.19 -12.29 -10.27
C LEU A 81 -10.12 -11.30 -10.98
N ALA A 82 -10.00 -10.00 -10.70
CA ALA A 82 -10.78 -8.96 -11.37
C ALA A 82 -10.46 -8.88 -12.87
N ILE A 83 -9.18 -8.97 -13.24
CA ILE A 83 -8.76 -9.01 -14.65
C ILE A 83 -9.31 -10.26 -15.34
N LEU A 84 -9.22 -11.42 -14.70
CA LEU A 84 -9.72 -12.69 -15.26
C LEU A 84 -11.23 -12.71 -15.44
N SER A 85 -11.98 -12.26 -14.45
CA SER A 85 -13.44 -12.22 -14.52
C SER A 85 -13.99 -11.12 -15.41
N GLY A 86 -13.19 -10.07 -15.71
CA GLY A 86 -13.65 -8.89 -16.43
C GLY A 86 -14.66 -8.05 -15.64
N VAL A 87 -14.81 -8.31 -14.34
CA VAL A 87 -15.75 -7.58 -13.47
C VAL A 87 -15.19 -6.19 -13.20
N SER A 88 -15.93 -5.17 -13.61
CA SER A 88 -15.75 -3.82 -13.11
C SER A 88 -16.69 -3.60 -11.93
N ILE A 89 -16.17 -3.22 -10.77
CA ILE A 89 -16.99 -2.90 -9.61
C ILE A 89 -17.30 -1.39 -9.66
N PRO A 90 -18.51 -1.00 -10.13
CA PRO A 90 -18.81 0.40 -10.46
C PRO A 90 -18.84 1.35 -9.26
N PHE A 91 -18.99 0.80 -8.04
CA PHE A 91 -19.12 1.57 -6.81
C PHE A 91 -17.79 1.89 -6.11
N LEU A 92 -16.66 1.35 -6.59
CA LEU A 92 -15.37 1.64 -5.99
C LEU A 92 -14.66 2.78 -6.73
N PRO A 93 -14.13 3.79 -6.00
CA PRO A 93 -13.61 5.03 -6.58
C PRO A 93 -12.40 4.85 -7.51
N PHE A 94 -11.82 3.64 -7.59
CA PHE A 94 -10.57 3.37 -8.30
C PHE A 94 -10.70 2.46 -9.53
N GLY A 95 -11.91 2.24 -10.05
CA GLY A 95 -12.13 1.27 -11.14
C GLY A 95 -12.06 -0.18 -10.67
N GLY A 96 -12.46 -1.14 -11.53
CA GLY A 96 -12.69 -2.52 -11.12
C GLY A 96 -11.47 -3.24 -10.54
N THR A 97 -10.29 -3.11 -11.18
CA THR A 97 -9.07 -3.84 -10.77
C THR A 97 -8.47 -3.28 -9.49
N ALA A 98 -8.37 -1.95 -9.37
CA ALA A 98 -7.80 -1.30 -8.20
C ALA A 98 -8.70 -1.48 -6.96
N GLY A 99 -10.01 -1.39 -7.13
CA GLY A 99 -10.98 -1.66 -6.06
C GLY A 99 -10.94 -3.11 -5.58
N ALA A 100 -10.84 -4.08 -6.49
CA ALA A 100 -10.69 -5.49 -6.15
C ALA A 100 -9.37 -5.76 -5.43
N ALA A 101 -8.26 -5.13 -5.85
CA ALA A 101 -6.98 -5.22 -5.17
C ALA A 101 -7.07 -4.70 -3.72
N MET A 102 -7.70 -3.54 -3.51
CA MET A 102 -7.87 -2.96 -2.19
C MET A 102 -8.74 -3.84 -1.26
N LEU A 103 -9.86 -4.35 -1.77
CA LEU A 103 -10.72 -5.27 -1.01
C LEU A 103 -10.01 -6.56 -0.64
N SER A 104 -9.27 -7.16 -1.59
CA SER A 104 -8.51 -8.38 -1.32
C SER A 104 -7.34 -8.14 -0.38
N ALA A 105 -6.69 -6.99 -0.43
CA ALA A 105 -5.68 -6.58 0.53
C ALA A 105 -6.25 -6.56 1.96
N PHE A 106 -7.42 -5.95 2.14
CA PHE A 106 -8.10 -5.92 3.43
C PHE A 106 -8.57 -7.30 3.87
N LEU A 107 -9.16 -8.09 2.96
CA LEU A 107 -9.58 -9.46 3.24
C LEU A 107 -8.40 -10.34 3.67
N SER A 108 -7.24 -10.18 3.02
CA SER A 108 -6.02 -10.89 3.39
C SER A 108 -5.57 -10.58 4.82
N LEU A 109 -5.63 -9.31 5.24
CA LEU A 109 -5.37 -8.94 6.62
C LEU A 109 -6.37 -9.60 7.58
N VAL A 110 -7.67 -9.57 7.25
CA VAL A 110 -8.71 -10.19 8.09
C VAL A 110 -8.47 -11.69 8.24
N VAL A 111 -8.17 -12.39 7.14
CA VAL A 111 -7.88 -13.82 7.15
C VAL A 111 -6.62 -14.11 7.98
N LEU A 112 -5.54 -13.34 7.77
CA LEU A 112 -4.31 -13.49 8.55
C LEU A 112 -4.57 -13.30 10.05
N LEU A 113 -5.29 -12.24 10.44
CA LEU A 113 -5.62 -11.98 11.83
C LEU A 113 -6.52 -13.07 12.41
N ALA A 114 -7.51 -13.56 11.66
CA ALA A 114 -8.36 -14.66 12.10
C ALA A 114 -7.56 -15.93 12.35
N LEU A 115 -6.65 -16.29 11.45
CA LEU A 115 -5.73 -17.42 11.62
C LEU A 115 -4.80 -17.21 12.82
N ALA A 116 -4.24 -16.00 12.96
CA ALA A 116 -3.38 -15.68 14.10
C ALA A 116 -4.11 -15.83 15.42
N PHE A 117 -5.33 -15.32 15.53
CA PHE A 117 -6.16 -15.48 16.74
C PHE A 117 -6.57 -16.93 17.02
N ALA A 118 -6.83 -17.72 15.98
CA ALA A 118 -7.17 -19.13 16.13
C ALA A 118 -6.01 -19.97 16.66
N LEU A 119 -4.77 -19.61 16.30
CA LEU A 119 -3.57 -20.33 16.71
C LEU A 119 -2.96 -19.78 18.01
N ASP A 120 -3.02 -18.46 18.20
CA ASP A 120 -2.42 -17.80 19.36
C ASP A 120 -3.17 -16.51 19.71
N HIS A 121 -3.96 -16.57 20.77
CA HIS A 121 -4.71 -15.42 21.25
C HIS A 121 -3.84 -14.24 21.72
N SER A 122 -2.55 -14.49 21.99
CA SER A 122 -1.60 -13.44 22.41
C SER A 122 -1.08 -12.60 21.24
N LEU A 123 -1.26 -13.07 20.01
CA LEU A 123 -0.65 -12.49 18.81
C LEU A 123 0.87 -12.37 18.94
N ALA A 124 1.54 -13.43 19.41
CA ALA A 124 2.99 -13.45 19.55
C ALA A 124 3.66 -13.06 18.21
N THR A 125 4.71 -12.25 18.32
CA THR A 125 5.40 -11.71 17.14
C THR A 125 5.87 -12.79 16.18
N ASN A 126 6.43 -13.91 16.72
CA ASN A 126 6.91 -15.03 15.92
C ASN A 126 5.77 -15.73 15.15
N THR A 127 4.59 -15.87 15.77
CA THR A 127 3.39 -16.43 15.14
C THR A 127 2.93 -15.54 13.98
N LEU A 128 2.90 -14.22 14.17
CA LEU A 128 2.51 -13.26 13.13
C LEU A 128 3.48 -13.30 11.93
N ILE A 129 4.78 -13.33 12.17
CA ILE A 129 5.80 -13.40 11.10
C ILE A 129 5.64 -14.72 10.33
N LEU A 130 5.60 -15.84 11.03
CA LEU A 130 5.50 -17.17 10.40
C LEU A 130 4.22 -17.29 9.56
N LEU A 131 3.09 -16.91 10.15
CA LEU A 131 1.80 -16.91 9.43
C LEU A 131 1.82 -15.98 8.23
N GLY A 132 2.37 -14.77 8.36
CA GLY A 132 2.47 -13.82 7.27
C GLY A 132 3.27 -14.38 6.08
N VAL A 133 4.41 -14.99 6.36
CA VAL A 133 5.25 -15.62 5.33
C VAL A 133 4.52 -16.79 4.66
N VAL A 134 3.98 -17.73 5.45
CA VAL A 134 3.26 -18.90 4.92
C VAL A 134 2.04 -18.48 4.11
N PHE A 135 1.27 -17.51 4.61
CA PHE A 135 0.11 -16.96 3.92
C PHE A 135 0.51 -16.29 2.59
N SER A 136 1.58 -15.48 2.61
CA SER A 136 2.09 -14.84 1.38
C SER A 136 2.53 -15.86 0.34
N MET A 137 3.23 -16.93 0.76
CA MET A 137 3.65 -18.02 -0.13
C MET A 137 2.43 -18.75 -0.72
N PHE A 138 1.43 -19.04 0.09
CA PHE A 138 0.19 -19.68 -0.36
C PHE A 138 -0.56 -18.81 -1.39
N VAL A 139 -0.75 -17.53 -1.09
CA VAL A 139 -1.42 -16.58 -2.00
C VAL A 139 -0.63 -16.40 -3.29
N SER A 140 0.71 -16.34 -3.22
CA SER A 140 1.59 -16.27 -4.40
C SER A 140 1.52 -17.53 -5.25
N ALA A 141 1.39 -18.71 -4.65
CA ALA A 141 1.18 -19.95 -5.38
C ALA A 141 -0.17 -19.96 -6.12
N LEU A 142 -1.24 -19.47 -5.46
CA LEU A 142 -2.55 -19.29 -6.11
C LEU A 142 -2.47 -18.30 -7.27
N LEU A 143 -1.77 -17.18 -7.10
CA LEU A 143 -1.57 -16.20 -8.17
C LEU A 143 -0.82 -16.82 -9.35
N SER A 144 0.24 -17.60 -9.10
CA SER A 144 0.98 -18.31 -10.15
C SER A 144 0.10 -19.31 -10.91
N LEU A 145 -0.77 -20.01 -10.18
CA LEU A 145 -1.75 -20.92 -10.79
C LEU A 145 -2.72 -20.15 -11.70
N LEU A 146 -3.28 -19.03 -11.23
CA LEU A 146 -4.15 -18.18 -12.02
C LEU A 146 -3.46 -17.63 -13.26
N ILE A 147 -2.21 -17.21 -13.15
CA ILE A 147 -1.39 -16.74 -14.28
C ILE A 147 -1.25 -17.86 -15.33
N THR A 148 -0.98 -19.09 -14.91
CA THR A 148 -0.83 -20.24 -15.81
C THR A 148 -2.10 -20.52 -16.62
N PHE A 149 -3.27 -20.33 -16.03
CA PHE A 149 -4.57 -20.55 -16.70
C PHE A 149 -5.19 -19.28 -17.30
N SER A 150 -4.47 -18.15 -17.30
CA SER A 150 -5.03 -16.84 -17.69
C SER A 150 -5.24 -16.64 -19.19
N GLY A 151 -4.66 -17.50 -20.05
CA GLY A 151 -4.81 -17.40 -21.50
C GLY A 151 -4.47 -16.00 -22.05
N ASP A 152 -5.39 -15.41 -22.80
CA ASP A 152 -5.21 -14.10 -23.44
C ASP A 152 -5.01 -12.94 -22.43
N LYS A 153 -5.40 -13.14 -21.16
CA LYS A 153 -5.28 -12.11 -20.11
C LYS A 153 -3.94 -12.13 -19.39
N LEU A 154 -3.05 -13.07 -19.70
CA LEU A 154 -1.70 -13.19 -19.15
C LEU A 154 -0.94 -11.85 -19.17
N ARG A 155 -0.94 -11.18 -20.33
CA ARG A 155 -0.23 -9.90 -20.50
C ARG A 155 -0.76 -8.83 -19.50
N ALA A 156 -2.08 -8.71 -19.37
CA ALA A 156 -2.70 -7.72 -18.50
C ALA A 156 -2.34 -7.95 -17.02
N ILE A 157 -2.39 -9.22 -16.56
CA ILE A 157 -2.03 -9.59 -15.19
C ILE A 157 -0.54 -9.32 -14.94
N THR A 158 0.33 -9.73 -15.86
CA THR A 158 1.78 -9.53 -15.74
C THR A 158 2.13 -8.04 -15.68
N PHE A 159 1.57 -7.21 -16.57
CA PHE A 159 1.80 -5.76 -16.51
C PHE A 159 1.29 -5.13 -15.22
N TRP A 160 0.16 -5.60 -14.70
CA TRP A 160 -0.37 -5.11 -13.44
C TRP A 160 0.53 -5.50 -12.25
N THR A 161 1.03 -6.74 -12.22
CA THR A 161 1.92 -7.24 -11.15
C THR A 161 3.31 -6.61 -11.18
N MET A 162 3.76 -6.10 -12.35
CA MET A 162 5.02 -5.34 -12.43
C MET A 162 4.94 -3.94 -11.81
N GLY A 163 3.73 -3.47 -11.52
CA GLY A 163 3.50 -2.14 -10.99
C GLY A 163 3.71 -1.02 -12.01
N ASN A 164 2.81 -0.05 -12.02
CA ASN A 164 2.91 1.09 -12.93
C ASN A 164 2.10 2.30 -12.43
N LEU A 165 2.77 3.44 -12.25
CA LEU A 165 2.16 4.71 -11.89
C LEU A 165 1.94 5.65 -13.09
N SER A 166 1.89 5.11 -14.32
CA SER A 166 1.68 5.96 -15.52
C SER A 166 0.28 6.55 -15.62
N SER A 167 -0.72 5.88 -15.03
CA SER A 167 -2.12 6.34 -14.96
C SER A 167 -2.45 7.16 -13.72
N ALA A 168 -1.42 7.63 -12.98
CA ALA A 168 -1.60 8.42 -11.79
C ALA A 168 -2.34 9.74 -12.08
N SER A 169 -3.32 10.06 -11.22
CA SER A 169 -4.13 11.27 -11.30
C SER A 169 -4.05 12.07 -9.99
N TYR A 170 -4.51 13.32 -10.00
CA TYR A 170 -4.62 14.11 -8.77
C TYR A 170 -5.60 13.49 -7.77
N GLN A 171 -6.63 12.80 -8.26
CA GLN A 171 -7.56 12.09 -7.39
C GLN A 171 -6.85 10.95 -6.65
N ASN A 172 -5.98 10.20 -7.34
CA ASN A 172 -5.16 9.16 -6.73
C ASN A 172 -4.19 9.77 -5.70
N ALA A 173 -3.55 10.91 -6.02
CA ALA A 173 -2.67 11.61 -5.09
C ALA A 173 -3.44 12.08 -3.84
N LEU A 174 -4.64 12.61 -4.00
CA LEU A 174 -5.47 13.07 -2.88
C LEU A 174 -5.87 11.90 -1.95
N THR A 175 -6.25 10.77 -2.51
CA THR A 175 -6.62 9.58 -1.71
C THR A 175 -5.42 8.97 -1.01
N LEU A 176 -4.24 8.90 -1.66
CA LEU A 176 -3.00 8.49 -1.02
C LEU A 176 -2.63 9.43 0.13
N LEU A 177 -2.73 10.76 -0.09
CA LEU A 177 -2.47 11.77 0.93
C LEU A 177 -3.42 11.63 2.12
N ALA A 178 -4.72 11.48 1.86
CA ALA A 178 -5.71 11.29 2.92
C ALA A 178 -5.42 10.02 3.75
N THR A 179 -5.08 8.90 3.08
CA THR A 179 -4.71 7.65 3.75
C THR A 179 -3.42 7.81 4.58
N LEU A 180 -2.40 8.48 4.01
CA LEU A 180 -1.15 8.76 4.73
C LEU A 180 -1.40 9.61 5.98
N LEU A 181 -2.19 10.68 5.87
CA LEU A 181 -2.47 11.57 7.01
C LEU A 181 -3.29 10.86 8.08
N LEU A 182 -4.30 10.08 7.70
CA LEU A 182 -5.12 9.34 8.65
C LEU A 182 -4.35 8.19 9.30
N CYS A 183 -3.88 7.24 8.52
CA CYS A 183 -3.20 6.06 9.05
C CYS A 183 -1.82 6.40 9.62
N GLY A 184 -1.07 7.27 8.94
CA GLY A 184 0.23 7.74 9.43
C GLY A 184 0.09 8.56 10.71
N GLY A 185 -0.90 9.44 10.80
CA GLY A 185 -1.23 10.16 12.04
C GLY A 185 -1.52 9.22 13.20
N ILE A 186 -2.35 8.17 12.97
CA ILE A 186 -2.62 7.14 14.00
C ILE A 186 -1.32 6.41 14.39
N ILE A 187 -0.50 5.98 13.45
CA ILE A 187 0.79 5.31 13.74
C ILE A 187 1.69 6.22 14.56
N LEU A 188 1.79 7.50 14.24
CA LEU A 188 2.60 8.46 15.00
C LEU A 188 2.13 8.61 16.45
N THR A 189 0.83 8.52 16.71
CA THR A 189 0.34 8.49 18.11
C THR A 189 0.80 7.26 18.89
N GLN A 190 1.11 6.15 18.19
CA GLN A 190 1.61 4.92 18.78
C GLN A 190 3.16 4.88 18.89
N ALA A 191 3.88 5.92 18.46
CA ALA A 191 5.34 5.91 18.41
C ALA A 191 5.99 5.58 19.75
N ARG A 192 5.48 6.13 20.87
CA ARG A 192 6.00 5.83 22.21
C ARG A 192 5.76 4.37 22.60
N ALA A 193 4.60 3.82 22.26
CA ALA A 193 4.28 2.42 22.51
C ALA A 193 5.15 1.49 21.66
N LEU A 194 5.38 1.82 20.39
CA LEU A 194 6.28 1.07 19.49
C LEU A 194 7.72 1.09 20.01
N ASN A 195 8.21 2.23 20.51
CA ASN A 195 9.53 2.34 21.12
C ASN A 195 9.65 1.46 22.38
N ALA A 196 8.63 1.40 23.23
CA ALA A 196 8.61 0.51 24.38
C ALA A 196 8.59 -0.96 23.94
N MET A 197 7.81 -1.31 22.90
CA MET A 197 7.73 -2.67 22.36
C MET A 197 9.04 -3.13 21.70
N SER A 198 9.83 -2.22 21.14
CA SER A 198 11.14 -2.55 20.58
C SER A 198 12.13 -3.06 21.63
N MET A 199 11.97 -2.67 22.89
CA MET A 199 12.75 -3.18 24.04
C MET A 199 12.25 -4.55 24.54
N GLY A 200 11.04 -4.95 24.21
CA GLY A 200 10.42 -6.21 24.59
C GLY A 200 8.93 -6.06 24.90
N GLU A 201 8.15 -7.08 24.57
CA GLU A 201 6.70 -7.04 24.85
C GLU A 201 6.41 -7.06 26.36
N GLU A 202 7.17 -7.84 27.13
CA GLU A 202 7.05 -7.87 28.58
C GLU A 202 7.38 -6.50 29.20
N TYR A 203 8.46 -5.87 28.75
CA TYR A 203 8.80 -4.52 29.19
C TYR A 203 7.68 -3.52 28.86
N ALA A 204 7.14 -3.57 27.65
CA ALA A 204 6.03 -2.71 27.23
C ALA A 204 4.79 -2.91 28.11
N LEU A 205 4.48 -4.15 28.47
CA LEU A 205 3.37 -4.47 29.40
C LEU A 205 3.62 -3.86 30.80
N HIS A 206 4.84 -3.97 31.34
CA HIS A 206 5.19 -3.43 32.65
C HIS A 206 5.08 -1.90 32.72
N VAL A 207 5.35 -1.20 31.61
CA VAL A 207 5.18 0.27 31.52
C VAL A 207 3.76 0.68 31.11
N GLY A 208 2.80 -0.27 31.10
CA GLY A 208 1.38 0.02 30.90
C GLY A 208 0.92 0.08 29.43
N VAL A 209 1.74 -0.38 28.48
CA VAL A 209 1.35 -0.41 27.05
C VAL A 209 0.38 -1.57 26.78
N SER A 210 -0.76 -1.27 26.15
CA SER A 210 -1.69 -2.29 25.68
C SER A 210 -1.17 -2.95 24.38
N VAL A 211 -0.19 -3.84 24.48
CA VAL A 211 0.50 -4.48 23.35
C VAL A 211 -0.44 -4.97 22.25
N ARG A 212 -1.52 -5.69 22.64
CA ARG A 212 -2.50 -6.22 21.68
C ARG A 212 -3.20 -5.12 20.88
N ARG A 213 -3.61 -4.01 21.53
CA ARG A 213 -4.27 -2.89 20.84
C ARG A 213 -3.32 -2.19 19.89
N VAL A 214 -2.07 -1.97 20.32
CA VAL A 214 -1.04 -1.35 19.48
C VAL A 214 -0.76 -2.22 18.24
N LYS A 215 -0.57 -3.54 18.41
CA LYS A 215 -0.39 -4.48 17.30
C LYS A 215 -1.53 -4.39 16.29
N LEU A 216 -2.78 -4.50 16.74
CA LEU A 216 -3.94 -4.44 15.84
C LEU A 216 -4.04 -3.10 15.13
N THR A 217 -3.91 -1.99 15.86
CA THR A 217 -4.00 -0.65 15.27
C THR A 217 -2.93 -0.42 14.21
N VAL A 218 -1.68 -0.77 14.50
CA VAL A 218 -0.58 -0.59 13.55
C VAL A 218 -0.75 -1.50 12.34
N MET A 219 -1.09 -2.78 12.52
CA MET A 219 -1.31 -3.71 11.41
C MET A 219 -2.44 -3.25 10.49
N ILE A 220 -3.57 -2.76 11.04
CA ILE A 220 -4.68 -2.23 10.25
C ILE A 220 -4.24 -1.00 9.46
N CYS A 221 -3.58 -0.02 10.10
CA CYS A 221 -3.13 1.19 9.44
C CYS A 221 -2.09 0.91 8.35
N VAL A 222 -1.11 0.05 8.63
CA VAL A 222 -0.08 -0.35 7.66
C VAL A 222 -0.72 -1.07 6.48
N SER A 223 -1.63 -2.01 6.73
CA SER A 223 -2.33 -2.73 5.66
C SER A 223 -3.19 -1.81 4.79
N ALA A 224 -3.84 -0.81 5.39
CA ALA A 224 -4.59 0.20 4.63
C ALA A 224 -3.65 1.03 3.74
N MET A 225 -2.48 1.46 4.26
CA MET A 225 -1.49 2.20 3.47
C MET A 225 -0.95 1.36 2.31
N ILE A 226 -0.60 0.09 2.56
CA ILE A 226 -0.09 -0.80 1.52
C ILE A 226 -1.17 -1.13 0.50
N GLY A 227 -2.37 -1.51 0.94
CA GLY A 227 -3.50 -1.80 0.07
C GLY A 227 -3.82 -0.63 -0.85
N MET A 228 -3.81 0.62 -0.33
CA MET A 228 -4.00 1.82 -1.12
C MET A 228 -2.83 2.06 -2.10
N SER A 229 -1.58 1.87 -1.66
CA SER A 229 -0.40 2.01 -2.51
C SER A 229 -0.44 1.03 -3.68
N VAL A 230 -0.76 -0.24 -3.40
CA VAL A 230 -0.86 -1.31 -4.41
C VAL A 230 -2.06 -1.10 -5.34
N SER A 231 -3.19 -0.58 -4.83
CA SER A 231 -4.37 -0.31 -5.66
C SER A 231 -4.10 0.76 -6.72
N VAL A 232 -3.24 1.75 -6.41
CA VAL A 232 -2.87 2.85 -7.32
C VAL A 232 -1.65 2.48 -8.19
N GLY A 233 -0.68 1.80 -7.61
CA GLY A 233 0.61 1.53 -8.24
C GLY A 233 0.76 0.14 -8.88
N GLY A 234 -0.18 -0.77 -8.64
CA GLY A 234 -0.01 -2.18 -8.99
C GLY A 234 0.86 -2.91 -7.97
N GLY A 235 1.42 -4.04 -8.35
CA GLY A 235 2.32 -4.82 -7.48
C GLY A 235 3.51 -3.99 -7.02
N ILE A 236 3.62 -3.77 -5.72
CA ILE A 236 4.73 -3.05 -5.06
C ILE A 236 5.24 -3.96 -3.94
N GLY A 237 6.50 -4.36 -3.99
CA GLY A 237 7.15 -5.21 -3.01
C GLY A 237 8.25 -6.05 -3.61
#